data_a2530423b81581399697f32b8701a8a7
#
_entry.id   a2530423b81581399697f32b8701a8a7
#
_cell.length_a   1.000
_cell.length_b   1.000
_cell.length_c   1.000
_cell.angle_alpha   90.00
_cell.angle_beta   90.00
_cell.angle_gamma   90.00
#
_symmetry.space_group_name_H-M   'P 1'
#
loop_
_entity.id
_entity.type
_entity.pdbx_description
1 polymer ?
#
loop_
_entity_poly.entity_id
_entity_poly.type
_entity_poly.pdbx_seq_one_letter_code
_entity_poly.pdbx_strand_id
1 'polypeptide(L)'
;MRRTYPQATGLAVAGVAVTGFAATGVLALLLPSALAARGIFESKPLPQEQFAVLARPVGQNNWKLLVLEQIKPKPLCWTPRADGLVEPTLNSFNFAGICSRYLDSNGYSIRSGGSDLGTRFRLRLMQKGSTLQLQAFNPDQKAPIVVGHGPIPQRQRNGFVRLELNDDWRLERRAYQGRTLSHIYFTNPDSVQLLLAKAIHQSRGSSLARLGAPKPPSMPPPIPKTSTRGGSFASRRTNGQRVASAGPIPLQVIPYSSRR
;
A
#
# COMPACT_ATOMS: atom_id res chain seq x y z
N MET A 1 51.25 12.54 58.71
CA MET A 1 51.38 11.57 59.80
C MET A 1 51.50 10.17 59.20
N ARG A 2 52.55 9.50 59.40
CA ARG A 2 52.86 8.13 58.99
C ARG A 2 52.17 7.12 59.91
N ARG A 3 51.78 5.94 59.41
CA ARG A 3 51.73 4.62 60.08
C ARG A 3 51.47 3.55 59.02
N THR A 4 52.45 2.81 58.60
CA THR A 4 53.15 1.56 59.04
C THR A 4 52.26 0.32 59.01
N TYR A 5 52.68 -0.63 58.11
CA TYR A 5 52.29 -2.04 58.05
C TYR A 5 52.62 -2.87 59.29
N PRO A 6 52.01 -4.08 59.40
CA PRO A 6 52.97 -5.20 59.44
C PRO A 6 52.55 -6.41 58.57
N GLN A 7 53.53 -7.13 58.13
CA GLN A 7 53.53 -8.46 57.53
C GLN A 7 53.32 -9.54 58.59
N ALA A 8 52.68 -10.66 58.17
CA ALA A 8 52.90 -11.94 58.87
C ALA A 8 52.90 -13.07 57.86
N THR A 9 54.00 -13.73 57.77
CA THR A 9 54.38 -14.98 57.11
C THR A 9 53.72 -16.18 57.76
N GLY A 10 53.33 -17.20 56.99
CA GLY A 10 52.91 -18.50 57.44
C GLY A 10 52.95 -19.54 56.33
N LEU A 11 54.05 -20.31 56.23
CA LEU A 11 54.15 -21.52 55.43
C LEU A 11 53.36 -22.67 56.10
N ALA A 12 52.70 -23.50 55.31
CA ALA A 12 52.49 -24.92 55.58
C ALA A 12 52.21 -25.71 54.31
N VAL A 13 52.87 -26.85 54.23
CA VAL A 13 53.07 -27.78 53.11
C VAL A 13 52.03 -28.89 53.11
N ALA A 14 51.86 -29.46 51.93
CA ALA A 14 51.46 -30.83 51.56
C ALA A 14 50.04 -31.25 51.45
N GLY A 15 49.71 -31.88 50.31
CA GLY A 15 48.57 -32.75 50.10
C GLY A 15 48.29 -32.97 48.61
N VAL A 16 48.96 -33.88 47.94
CA VAL A 16 48.69 -34.36 46.60
C VAL A 16 47.45 -35.25 46.65
N ALA A 17 46.40 -34.89 45.91
CA ALA A 17 45.34 -35.79 45.48
C ALA A 17 44.99 -35.54 44.03
N VAL A 18 45.47 -36.43 43.16
CA VAL A 18 45.13 -36.50 41.75
C VAL A 18 43.74 -37.13 41.64
N THR A 19 42.73 -36.37 41.36
CA THR A 19 41.45 -36.89 40.87
C THR A 19 41.14 -36.23 39.52
N GLY A 20 41.17 -37.09 38.47
CA GLY A 20 40.87 -36.69 37.09
C GLY A 20 39.44 -36.18 36.96
N PHE A 21 39.27 -34.97 36.57
CA PHE A 21 38.04 -34.40 36.03
C PHE A 21 38.16 -34.32 34.53
N ALA A 22 37.39 -35.17 33.84
CA ALA A 22 37.15 -35.03 32.40
C ALA A 22 36.48 -33.67 32.15
N ALA A 23 37.24 -32.71 31.66
CA ALA A 23 36.71 -31.43 31.18
C ALA A 23 35.96 -31.68 29.86
N THR A 24 34.68 -31.91 29.93
CA THR A 24 33.78 -31.76 28.76
C THR A 24 33.72 -30.30 28.41
N GLY A 25 34.59 -29.90 27.49
CA GLY A 25 34.60 -28.59 26.89
C GLY A 25 33.28 -28.37 26.12
N VAL A 26 32.34 -27.65 26.73
CA VAL A 26 31.20 -27.06 26.00
C VAL A 26 31.79 -25.97 25.10
N LEU A 27 32.04 -26.35 23.84
CA LEU A 27 32.35 -25.43 22.77
C LEU A 27 31.08 -24.63 22.49
N ALA A 28 30.89 -23.52 23.18
CA ALA A 28 29.86 -22.55 22.87
C ALA A 28 30.12 -22.02 21.46
N LEU A 29 29.42 -22.54 20.46
CA LEU A 29 29.35 -22.00 19.12
C LEU A 29 28.76 -20.58 19.23
N LEU A 30 29.64 -19.58 19.31
CA LEU A 30 29.32 -18.18 19.07
C LEU A 30 28.91 -18.08 17.59
N LEU A 31 27.64 -18.35 17.32
CA LEU A 31 27.06 -18.00 16.03
C LEU A 31 27.23 -16.48 15.85
N PRO A 32 27.93 -16.02 14.80
CA PRO A 32 27.98 -14.60 14.52
C PRO A 32 26.54 -14.16 14.28
N SER A 33 25.99 -13.36 15.20
CA SER A 33 24.76 -12.62 14.94
C SER A 33 25.02 -11.83 13.66
N ALA A 34 24.42 -12.26 12.55
CA ALA A 34 24.49 -11.53 11.30
C ALA A 34 24.00 -10.11 11.59
N LEU A 35 24.92 -9.16 11.71
CA LEU A 35 24.58 -7.75 11.71
C LEU A 35 23.96 -7.46 10.33
N ALA A 36 22.66 -7.63 10.23
CA ALA A 36 21.91 -7.14 9.09
C ALA A 36 22.31 -5.66 8.95
N ALA A 37 22.88 -5.29 7.82
CA ALA A 37 23.26 -3.92 7.53
C ALA A 37 22.06 -3.03 7.79
N ARG A 38 22.01 -2.40 8.96
CA ARG A 38 20.93 -1.48 9.32
C ARG A 38 21.03 -0.33 8.34
N GLY A 39 19.95 -0.14 7.57
CA GLY A 39 19.86 1.03 6.69
C GLY A 39 20.05 2.31 7.50
N ILE A 40 20.51 3.38 6.85
CA ILE A 40 20.73 4.70 7.46
C ILE A 40 19.48 5.27 8.17
N PHE A 41 18.31 4.83 7.76
CA PHE A 41 17.04 5.26 8.34
C PHE A 41 16.45 4.18 9.25
N GLU A 42 15.90 4.64 10.35
CA GLU A 42 15.11 3.86 11.29
C GLU A 42 13.61 4.08 11.00
N SER A 43 12.77 3.27 11.63
CA SER A 43 11.33 3.48 11.65
C SER A 43 10.80 3.50 13.08
N LYS A 44 9.78 4.33 13.32
CA LYS A 44 9.07 4.43 14.59
C LYS A 44 7.59 4.10 14.36
N PRO A 45 6.97 3.30 15.26
CA PRO A 45 5.54 2.99 15.20
C PRO A 45 4.69 4.25 15.16
N LEU A 46 3.53 4.15 14.49
CA LEU A 46 2.52 5.19 14.41
C LEU A 46 1.16 4.65 14.88
N PRO A 47 0.32 5.50 15.49
CA PRO A 47 -1.07 5.16 15.78
C PRO A 47 -1.85 5.06 14.45
N GLN A 48 -2.19 3.83 14.02
CA GLN A 48 -2.76 3.56 12.71
C GLN A 48 -4.11 4.25 12.48
N GLU A 49 -4.87 4.46 13.55
CA GLU A 49 -6.18 5.12 13.56
C GLU A 49 -6.12 6.61 13.19
N GLN A 50 -4.96 7.23 13.34
CA GLN A 50 -4.71 8.62 12.93
C GLN A 50 -4.40 8.75 11.44
N PHE A 51 -4.42 7.64 10.69
CA PHE A 51 -4.09 7.65 9.27
C PHE A 51 -5.23 7.11 8.42
N ALA A 52 -5.38 7.69 7.25
CA ALA A 52 -6.21 7.16 6.19
C ALA A 52 -5.38 6.94 4.93
N VAL A 53 -5.32 5.71 4.46
CA VAL A 53 -4.72 5.35 3.18
C VAL A 53 -5.81 5.37 2.13
N LEU A 54 -5.71 6.28 1.17
CA LEU A 54 -6.76 6.58 0.23
C LEU A 54 -6.28 6.43 -1.21
N ALA A 55 -7.15 5.96 -2.08
CA ALA A 55 -6.98 6.02 -3.52
C ALA A 55 -7.84 7.17 -4.08
N ARG A 56 -7.18 8.16 -4.68
CA ARG A 56 -7.83 9.29 -5.36
C ARG A 56 -8.01 8.97 -6.84
N PRO A 57 -9.21 9.08 -7.41
CA PRO A 57 -9.39 8.94 -8.85
C PRO A 57 -8.72 10.09 -9.60
N VAL A 58 -8.12 9.80 -10.76
CA VAL A 58 -7.48 10.78 -11.64
C VAL A 58 -7.84 10.44 -13.09
N GLY A 59 -8.58 11.33 -13.74
CA GLY A 59 -9.14 11.02 -15.06
C GLY A 59 -10.13 9.86 -14.99
N GLN A 60 -10.24 9.09 -16.06
CA GLN A 60 -11.27 8.05 -16.17
C GLN A 60 -10.88 6.72 -15.51
N ASN A 61 -9.61 6.31 -15.56
CA ASN A 61 -9.18 4.97 -15.16
C ASN A 61 -7.91 4.93 -14.31
N ASN A 62 -7.40 6.09 -13.88
CA ASN A 62 -6.18 6.14 -13.10
C ASN A 62 -6.47 6.48 -11.63
N TRP A 63 -5.58 6.02 -10.77
CA TRP A 63 -5.67 6.24 -9.34
C TRP A 63 -4.34 6.72 -8.80
N LYS A 64 -4.37 7.66 -7.85
CA LYS A 64 -3.19 8.11 -7.10
C LYS A 64 -3.35 7.79 -5.62
N LEU A 65 -2.28 7.32 -5.02
CA LEU A 65 -2.20 7.09 -3.58
C LEU A 65 -2.13 8.43 -2.85
N LEU A 66 -2.91 8.54 -1.80
CA LEU A 66 -2.91 9.66 -0.87
C LEU A 66 -2.93 9.07 0.55
N VAL A 67 -2.00 9.47 1.40
CA VAL A 67 -2.07 9.18 2.83
C VAL A 67 -2.37 10.46 3.56
N LEU A 68 -3.40 10.45 4.41
CA LEU A 68 -3.76 11.55 5.30
C LEU A 68 -3.42 11.19 6.74
N GLU A 69 -2.97 12.17 7.51
CA GLU A 69 -2.71 12.08 8.93
C GLU A 69 -3.55 13.11 9.69
N GLN A 70 -4.20 12.67 10.74
CA GLN A 70 -4.91 13.50 11.72
C GLN A 70 -3.95 13.82 12.86
N ILE A 71 -3.40 15.05 12.91
CA ILE A 71 -2.45 15.47 13.94
C ILE A 71 -3.19 15.97 15.18
N LYS A 72 -4.22 16.79 15.01
CA LYS A 72 -5.10 17.28 16.08
C LYS A 72 -6.49 16.66 15.94
N PRO A 73 -7.21 16.38 17.03
CA PRO A 73 -8.45 15.63 16.97
C PRO A 73 -9.58 16.31 16.17
N LYS A 74 -9.51 17.63 16.00
CA LYS A 74 -10.51 18.42 15.24
C LYS A 74 -9.87 19.65 14.60
N PRO A 75 -10.45 20.14 13.48
CA PRO A 75 -11.48 19.49 12.66
C PRO A 75 -10.98 18.20 12.01
N LEU A 76 -11.90 17.31 11.61
CA LEU A 76 -11.54 16.03 10.99
C LEU A 76 -10.91 16.25 9.61
N CYS A 77 -9.85 15.51 9.30
CA CYS A 77 -9.13 15.57 8.03
C CYS A 77 -9.83 14.76 6.92
N TRP A 78 -10.71 13.84 7.30
CA TRP A 78 -11.58 13.07 6.40
C TRP A 78 -12.83 12.62 7.14
N THR A 79 -13.88 12.34 6.40
CA THR A 79 -15.12 11.76 6.91
C THR A 79 -15.53 10.55 6.06
N PRO A 80 -15.95 9.44 6.69
CA PRO A 80 -16.53 8.32 5.96
C PRO A 80 -17.90 8.73 5.39
N ARG A 81 -18.22 8.23 4.19
CA ARG A 81 -19.50 8.42 3.53
C ARG A 81 -20.34 7.16 3.63
N ALA A 82 -21.66 7.31 3.54
CA ALA A 82 -22.60 6.19 3.60
C ALA A 82 -22.46 5.20 2.44
N ASP A 83 -21.86 5.62 1.31
CA ASP A 83 -21.59 4.79 0.15
C ASP A 83 -20.26 4.00 0.22
N GLY A 84 -19.56 4.03 1.37
CA GLY A 84 -18.29 3.35 1.58
C GLY A 84 -17.07 4.13 1.05
N LEU A 85 -17.28 5.30 0.48
CA LEU A 85 -16.22 6.22 0.09
C LEU A 85 -15.79 7.09 1.27
N VAL A 86 -14.71 7.84 1.07
CA VAL A 86 -14.19 8.79 2.05
C VAL A 86 -14.13 10.18 1.42
N GLU A 87 -14.53 11.19 2.18
CA GLU A 87 -14.43 12.59 1.77
C GLU A 87 -13.27 13.26 2.53
N PRO A 88 -12.17 13.63 1.86
CA PRO A 88 -11.13 14.47 2.46
C PRO A 88 -11.65 15.89 2.68
N THR A 89 -11.47 16.42 3.87
CA THR A 89 -12.01 17.72 4.28
C THR A 89 -10.98 18.85 4.25
N LEU A 90 -9.77 18.59 3.72
CA LEU A 90 -8.65 19.53 3.75
C LEU A 90 -8.91 20.86 3.06
N ASN A 91 -9.87 20.93 2.15
CA ASN A 91 -10.23 22.17 1.45
C ASN A 91 -11.29 23.01 2.21
N SER A 92 -11.85 22.46 3.30
CA SER A 92 -12.94 23.11 4.06
C SER A 92 -12.41 24.04 5.15
N PHE A 93 -11.11 24.00 5.47
CA PHE A 93 -10.50 24.81 6.53
C PHE A 93 -8.97 24.91 6.32
N ASN A 94 -8.32 25.78 7.09
CA ASN A 94 -6.85 25.80 7.13
C ASN A 94 -6.32 24.59 7.90
N PHE A 95 -5.88 23.57 7.19
CA PHE A 95 -5.44 22.31 7.76
C PHE A 95 -4.01 22.30 8.31
N ALA A 96 -3.24 23.41 8.17
CA ALA A 96 -1.86 23.47 8.64
C ALA A 96 -1.75 23.16 10.15
N GLY A 97 -0.91 22.19 10.50
CA GLY A 97 -0.74 21.74 11.90
C GLY A 97 -1.90 20.93 12.48
N ILE A 98 -2.96 20.67 11.71
CA ILE A 98 -4.11 19.84 12.08
C ILE A 98 -4.07 18.51 11.30
N CYS A 99 -3.74 18.58 10.03
CA CYS A 99 -3.62 17.44 9.16
C CYS A 99 -2.28 17.47 8.41
N SER A 100 -1.79 16.29 8.04
CA SER A 100 -0.72 16.15 7.03
C SER A 100 -1.20 15.30 5.88
N ARG A 101 -0.59 15.51 4.71
CA ARG A 101 -0.86 14.74 3.49
C ARG A 101 0.44 14.30 2.84
N TYR A 102 0.45 13.05 2.37
CA TYR A 102 1.59 12.43 1.70
C TYR A 102 1.12 11.98 0.32
N LEU A 103 1.73 12.50 -0.75
CA LEU A 103 1.18 12.42 -2.12
C LEU A 103 2.03 11.59 -3.08
N ASP A 104 3.30 11.43 -2.79
CA ASP A 104 4.27 10.82 -3.70
C ASP A 104 5.42 10.13 -2.93
N SER A 105 6.41 9.64 -3.67
CA SER A 105 7.58 8.93 -3.12
C SER A 105 8.46 9.78 -2.20
N ASN A 106 8.30 11.11 -2.16
CA ASN A 106 8.98 11.95 -1.16
C ASN A 106 8.27 11.85 0.19
N GLY A 107 6.94 11.65 0.18
CA GLY A 107 6.12 11.52 1.38
C GLY A 107 6.03 10.09 1.92
N TYR A 108 6.17 9.07 1.09
CA TYR A 108 6.06 7.67 1.51
C TYR A 108 6.93 6.71 0.69
N SER A 109 7.31 5.60 1.31
CA SER A 109 8.01 4.49 0.65
C SER A 109 7.73 3.16 1.34
N ILE A 110 8.43 2.11 0.94
CA ILE A 110 8.26 0.75 1.44
C ILE A 110 9.44 0.37 2.30
N ARG A 111 9.17 -0.32 3.41
CA ARG A 111 10.16 -0.94 4.29
C ARG A 111 9.77 -2.41 4.52
N SER A 112 10.71 -3.33 4.42
CA SER A 112 10.47 -4.76 4.60
C SER A 112 11.68 -5.42 5.27
N GLY A 113 11.44 -6.25 6.29
CA GLY A 113 12.50 -6.92 7.04
C GLY A 113 13.55 -5.96 7.60
N GLY A 114 13.13 -4.76 8.03
CA GLY A 114 14.04 -3.74 8.53
C GLY A 114 14.82 -2.94 7.47
N SER A 115 14.63 -3.22 6.17
CA SER A 115 15.34 -2.56 5.06
C SER A 115 14.44 -1.56 4.34
N ASP A 116 14.97 -0.36 4.05
CA ASP A 116 14.31 0.63 3.19
C ASP A 116 14.41 0.18 1.72
N LEU A 117 13.26 0.07 1.07
CA LEU A 117 13.15 -0.39 -0.32
C LEU A 117 12.74 0.73 -1.29
N GLY A 118 12.70 1.99 -0.84
CA GLY A 118 12.19 3.13 -1.62
C GLY A 118 12.91 3.37 -2.95
N THR A 119 14.17 2.92 -3.09
CA THR A 119 14.92 3.03 -4.36
C THR A 119 14.61 1.92 -5.35
N ARG A 120 14.17 0.73 -4.88
CA ARG A 120 13.92 -0.45 -5.69
C ARG A 120 12.45 -0.75 -5.97
N PHE A 121 11.58 -0.35 -5.06
CA PHE A 121 10.14 -0.59 -5.15
C PHE A 121 9.37 0.72 -5.14
N ARG A 122 8.30 0.78 -5.92
CA ARG A 122 7.37 1.90 -5.95
C ARG A 122 5.97 1.43 -5.60
N LEU A 123 5.24 2.25 -4.84
CA LEU A 123 3.82 2.01 -4.59
C LEU A 123 3.00 2.45 -5.81
N ARG A 124 2.12 1.57 -6.26
CA ARG A 124 1.17 1.85 -7.34
C ARG A 124 -0.21 1.30 -7.00
N LEU A 125 -1.22 1.87 -7.60
CA LEU A 125 -2.59 1.39 -7.52
C LEU A 125 -2.97 0.68 -8.82
N MET A 126 -3.54 -0.51 -8.69
CA MET A 126 -4.03 -1.32 -9.81
C MET A 126 -5.48 -1.70 -9.57
N GLN A 127 -6.34 -1.38 -10.52
CA GLN A 127 -7.73 -1.82 -10.47
C GLN A 127 -7.85 -3.24 -11.02
N LYS A 128 -8.54 -4.10 -10.27
CA LYS A 128 -8.92 -5.46 -10.68
C LYS A 128 -10.42 -5.64 -10.46
N GLY A 129 -11.18 -5.51 -11.52
CA GLY A 129 -12.65 -5.51 -11.44
C GLY A 129 -13.16 -4.36 -10.57
N SER A 130 -13.88 -4.68 -9.51
CA SER A 130 -14.42 -3.72 -8.53
C SER A 130 -13.50 -3.49 -7.32
N THR A 131 -12.24 -3.94 -7.38
CA THR A 131 -11.29 -3.79 -6.27
C THR A 131 -10.05 -3.03 -6.73
N LEU A 132 -9.58 -2.09 -5.90
CA LEU A 132 -8.26 -1.50 -6.01
C LEU A 132 -7.27 -2.30 -5.18
N GLN A 133 -6.09 -2.51 -5.73
CA GLN A 133 -4.95 -3.09 -5.02
C GLN A 133 -3.83 -2.04 -4.92
N LEU A 134 -3.34 -1.80 -3.71
CA LEU A 134 -2.09 -1.12 -3.47
C LEU A 134 -0.96 -2.14 -3.59
N GLN A 135 -0.05 -1.91 -4.51
CA GLN A 135 1.03 -2.84 -4.83
C GLN A 135 2.39 -2.19 -4.66
N ALA A 136 3.33 -2.91 -4.03
CA ALA A 136 4.75 -2.65 -4.13
C ALA A 136 5.27 -3.28 -5.43
N PHE A 137 5.68 -2.43 -6.37
CA PHE A 137 6.09 -2.82 -7.72
C PHE A 137 7.58 -2.56 -7.94
N ASN A 138 8.26 -3.55 -8.49
CA ASN A 138 9.59 -3.47 -9.04
C ASN A 138 9.57 -4.15 -10.41
N PRO A 139 10.03 -3.50 -11.51
CA PRO A 139 10.02 -4.08 -12.86
C PRO A 139 10.84 -5.37 -12.98
N ASP A 140 11.89 -5.52 -12.17
CA ASP A 140 12.76 -6.71 -12.19
C ASP A 140 12.15 -7.93 -11.49
N GLN A 141 10.98 -7.78 -10.86
CA GLN A 141 10.32 -8.85 -10.12
C GLN A 141 9.15 -9.45 -10.92
N LYS A 142 9.02 -10.79 -10.83
CA LYS A 142 7.99 -11.56 -11.56
C LYS A 142 6.55 -11.25 -11.09
N ALA A 143 6.38 -10.83 -9.85
CA ALA A 143 5.07 -10.50 -9.30
C ALA A 143 5.15 -9.28 -8.36
N PRO A 144 4.15 -8.39 -8.35
CA PRO A 144 4.07 -7.32 -7.37
C PRO A 144 3.65 -7.87 -6.01
N ILE A 145 4.12 -7.24 -4.95
CA ILE A 145 3.67 -7.54 -3.57
C ILE A 145 2.40 -6.71 -3.31
N VAL A 146 1.31 -7.37 -2.88
CA VAL A 146 0.07 -6.66 -2.52
C VAL A 146 0.17 -6.17 -1.09
N VAL A 147 0.10 -4.85 -0.91
CA VAL A 147 0.23 -4.14 0.37
C VAL A 147 -1.13 -3.93 1.03
N GLY A 148 -2.17 -3.73 0.22
CA GLY A 148 -3.51 -3.46 0.70
C GLY A 148 -4.51 -3.44 -0.44
N HIS A 149 -5.79 -3.32 -0.11
CA HIS A 149 -6.88 -3.32 -1.08
C HIS A 149 -8.06 -2.48 -0.60
N GLY A 150 -8.96 -2.13 -1.52
CA GLY A 150 -10.20 -1.42 -1.21
C GLY A 150 -11.25 -1.66 -2.28
N PRO A 151 -12.54 -1.80 -1.91
CA PRO A 151 -13.63 -1.97 -2.85
C PRO A 151 -13.96 -0.64 -3.54
N ILE A 152 -14.24 -0.70 -4.85
CA ILE A 152 -14.75 0.44 -5.60
C ILE A 152 -16.27 0.30 -5.65
N PRO A 153 -17.06 1.23 -5.09
CA PRO A 153 -18.51 1.22 -5.19
C PRO A 153 -18.96 1.29 -6.65
N GLN A 154 -19.92 0.44 -7.03
CA GLN A 154 -20.38 0.34 -8.43
C GLN A 154 -21.03 1.63 -8.96
N ARG A 155 -21.70 2.39 -8.08
CA ARG A 155 -22.50 3.57 -8.46
C ARG A 155 -21.70 4.89 -8.43
N GLN A 156 -20.58 4.96 -7.71
CA GLN A 156 -19.81 6.20 -7.57
C GLN A 156 -18.31 5.92 -7.68
N ARG A 157 -17.79 6.04 -8.88
CA ARG A 157 -16.36 5.82 -9.15
C ARG A 157 -15.46 7.04 -8.91
N ASN A 158 -16.07 8.20 -8.63
CA ASN A 158 -15.33 9.48 -8.56
C ASN A 158 -14.95 9.91 -7.13
N GLY A 159 -15.20 9.07 -6.12
CA GLY A 159 -14.84 9.36 -4.73
C GLY A 159 -13.51 8.74 -4.31
N PHE A 160 -13.02 9.15 -3.15
CA PHE A 160 -11.82 8.55 -2.57
C PHE A 160 -12.15 7.19 -1.96
N VAL A 161 -11.44 6.17 -2.40
CA VAL A 161 -11.57 4.80 -1.88
C VAL A 161 -10.62 4.62 -0.71
N ARG A 162 -11.13 4.18 0.43
CA ARG A 162 -10.29 3.77 1.56
C ARG A 162 -9.62 2.44 1.24
N LEU A 163 -8.33 2.37 1.48
CA LEU A 163 -7.55 1.15 1.32
C LEU A 163 -7.25 0.57 2.70
N GLU A 164 -7.59 -0.69 2.89
CA GLU A 164 -7.21 -1.47 4.05
C GLU A 164 -5.86 -2.14 3.76
N LEU A 165 -4.92 -2.01 4.68
CA LEU A 165 -3.64 -2.71 4.56
C LEU A 165 -3.85 -4.20 4.85
N ASN A 166 -3.15 -5.04 4.13
CA ASN A 166 -3.15 -6.49 4.39
C ASN A 166 -2.47 -6.78 5.74
N ASP A 167 -2.72 -7.97 6.28
CA ASP A 167 -2.10 -8.45 7.51
C ASP A 167 -0.58 -8.25 7.48
N ASP A 168 0.00 -7.93 8.64
CA ASP A 168 1.41 -7.61 8.84
C ASP A 168 1.90 -6.32 8.19
N TRP A 169 1.08 -5.62 7.39
CA TRP A 169 1.40 -4.30 6.88
C TRP A 169 0.90 -3.20 7.82
N ARG A 170 1.78 -2.23 8.12
CA ARG A 170 1.45 -1.07 8.95
C ARG A 170 2.19 0.17 8.49
N LEU A 171 1.72 1.33 8.93
CA LEU A 171 2.43 2.59 8.72
C LEU A 171 3.41 2.84 9.85
N GLU A 172 4.61 3.31 9.51
CA GLU A 172 5.63 3.74 10.46
C GLU A 172 6.24 5.06 10.01
N ARG A 173 6.76 5.83 10.96
CA ARG A 173 7.43 7.10 10.68
C ARG A 173 8.92 6.84 10.41
N ARG A 174 9.46 7.39 9.31
CA ARG A 174 10.91 7.39 9.09
C ARG A 174 11.59 8.22 10.17
N ALA A 175 12.72 7.73 10.67
CA ALA A 175 13.59 8.46 11.58
C ALA A 175 15.04 8.40 11.11
N TYR A 176 15.82 9.40 11.49
CA TYR A 176 17.25 9.50 11.25
C TYR A 176 17.93 10.05 12.50
N GLN A 177 18.89 9.32 13.05
CA GLN A 177 19.59 9.69 14.29
C GLN A 177 18.63 10.11 15.43
N GLY A 178 17.59 9.29 15.64
CA GLY A 178 16.57 9.52 16.67
C GLY A 178 15.52 10.57 16.34
N ARG A 179 15.70 11.42 15.29
CA ARG A 179 14.76 12.46 14.87
C ARG A 179 13.75 11.90 13.87
N THR A 180 12.48 12.17 14.11
CA THR A 180 11.40 11.80 13.15
C THR A 180 11.41 12.73 11.95
N LEU A 181 11.18 12.15 10.78
CA LEU A 181 11.09 12.87 9.51
C LEU A 181 9.64 12.88 8.99
N SER A 182 9.36 13.84 8.11
CA SER A 182 8.05 13.93 7.44
C SER A 182 7.92 12.93 6.30
N HIS A 183 8.08 11.61 6.63
CA HIS A 183 8.03 10.53 5.66
C HIS A 183 7.43 9.28 6.30
N ILE A 184 6.52 8.62 5.60
CA ILE A 184 5.80 7.43 6.05
C ILE A 184 6.34 6.19 5.34
N TYR A 185 6.60 5.14 6.10
CA TYR A 185 6.86 3.82 5.58
C TYR A 185 5.59 2.97 5.59
N PHE A 186 5.35 2.27 4.50
CA PHE A 186 4.53 1.06 4.49
C PHE A 186 5.47 -0.08 4.87
N THR A 187 5.33 -0.59 6.09
CA THR A 187 6.28 -1.52 6.70
C THR A 187 5.66 -2.91 6.83
N ASN A 188 6.47 -3.93 6.53
CA ASN A 188 6.18 -5.33 6.80
C ASN A 188 7.39 -5.97 7.50
N PRO A 189 7.21 -6.81 8.55
CA PRO A 189 8.30 -7.47 9.27
C PRO A 189 9.04 -8.51 8.43
N ASP A 190 8.35 -9.13 7.48
CA ASP A 190 8.93 -10.15 6.60
C ASP A 190 10.01 -9.57 5.68
N SER A 191 10.98 -10.40 5.33
CA SER A 191 11.96 -10.04 4.30
C SER A 191 11.32 -9.88 2.93
N VAL A 192 11.92 -9.07 2.07
CA VAL A 192 11.42 -8.87 0.70
C VAL A 192 11.39 -10.18 -0.10
N GLN A 193 12.33 -11.09 0.14
CA GLN A 193 12.38 -12.39 -0.50
C GLN A 193 11.16 -13.24 -0.15
N LEU A 194 10.77 -13.26 1.14
CA LEU A 194 9.61 -14.00 1.60
C LEU A 194 8.31 -13.40 1.02
N LEU A 195 8.19 -12.07 1.01
CA LEU A 195 7.04 -11.40 0.41
C LEU A 195 6.90 -11.68 -1.09
N LEU A 196 8.01 -11.70 -1.82
CA LEU A 196 8.02 -12.06 -3.26
C LEU A 196 7.63 -13.53 -3.48
N ALA A 197 8.13 -14.44 -2.65
CA ALA A 197 7.74 -15.85 -2.70
C ALA A 197 6.23 -16.01 -2.49
N LYS A 198 5.67 -15.39 -1.44
CA LYS A 198 4.22 -15.36 -1.18
C LYS A 198 3.45 -14.80 -2.38
N ALA A 199 3.90 -13.70 -2.98
CA ALA A 199 3.25 -13.07 -4.14
C ALA A 199 3.24 -13.98 -5.38
N ILE A 200 4.32 -14.71 -5.65
CA ILE A 200 4.40 -15.68 -6.76
C ILE A 200 3.43 -16.84 -6.52
N HIS A 201 3.36 -17.38 -5.30
CA HIS A 201 2.42 -18.46 -4.96
C HIS A 201 0.96 -18.01 -5.14
N GLN A 202 0.60 -16.83 -4.66
CA GLN A 202 -0.74 -16.26 -4.83
C GLN A 202 -1.10 -16.06 -6.32
N SER A 203 -0.16 -15.61 -7.13
CA SER A 203 -0.40 -15.42 -8.58
C SER A 203 -0.62 -16.74 -9.31
N ARG A 204 0.11 -17.80 -8.95
CA ARG A 204 -0.06 -19.15 -9.51
C ARG A 204 -1.39 -19.78 -9.10
N GLY A 205 -1.77 -19.68 -7.83
CA GLY A 205 -3.05 -20.18 -7.32
C GLY A 205 -4.25 -19.53 -8.03
N SER A 206 -4.20 -18.21 -8.26
CA SER A 206 -5.23 -17.49 -9.00
C SER A 206 -5.32 -17.90 -10.47
N SER A 207 -4.21 -18.26 -11.10
CA SER A 207 -4.18 -18.75 -12.48
C SER A 207 -4.77 -20.14 -12.62
N LEU A 208 -4.46 -21.05 -11.68
CA LEU A 208 -5.01 -22.40 -11.64
C LEU A 208 -6.52 -22.39 -11.38
N ALA A 209 -7.00 -21.55 -10.46
CA ALA A 209 -8.42 -21.38 -10.19
C ALA A 209 -9.21 -20.88 -11.41
N ARG A 210 -8.60 -20.05 -12.27
CA ARG A 210 -9.21 -19.61 -13.53
C ARG A 210 -9.28 -20.71 -14.59
N LEU A 211 -8.30 -21.60 -14.64
CA LEU A 211 -8.28 -22.72 -15.59
C LEU A 211 -9.26 -23.83 -15.19
N GLY A 212 -9.57 -23.98 -13.92
CA GLY A 212 -10.50 -24.98 -13.38
C GLY A 212 -11.96 -24.50 -13.30
N ALA A 213 -12.27 -23.22 -13.59
CA ALA A 213 -13.63 -22.74 -13.60
C ALA A 213 -14.39 -23.37 -14.78
N PRO A 214 -15.54 -24.04 -14.58
CA PRO A 214 -16.36 -24.53 -15.67
C PRO A 214 -16.74 -23.36 -16.59
N LYS A 215 -16.56 -23.55 -17.89
CA LYS A 215 -17.04 -22.58 -18.89
C LYS A 215 -18.55 -22.37 -18.63
N PRO A 216 -19.02 -21.12 -18.41
CA PRO A 216 -20.45 -20.89 -18.26
C PRO A 216 -21.19 -21.50 -19.46
N PRO A 217 -22.34 -22.16 -19.25
CA PRO A 217 -23.09 -22.76 -20.35
C PRO A 217 -23.34 -21.70 -21.41
N SER A 218 -23.00 -22.01 -22.64
CA SER A 218 -23.28 -21.14 -23.78
C SER A 218 -24.78 -20.90 -23.81
N MET A 219 -25.21 -19.64 -23.77
CA MET A 219 -26.63 -19.29 -23.96
C MET A 219 -27.09 -19.91 -25.26
N PRO A 220 -28.26 -20.58 -25.26
CA PRO A 220 -28.86 -21.08 -26.51
C PRO A 220 -29.03 -19.90 -27.47
N PRO A 221 -28.85 -20.13 -28.80
CA PRO A 221 -29.01 -19.09 -29.77
C PRO A 221 -30.45 -18.52 -29.66
N PRO A 222 -30.62 -17.19 -29.85
CA PRO A 222 -31.94 -16.59 -29.78
C PRO A 222 -32.88 -17.26 -30.79
N ILE A 223 -34.06 -17.69 -30.33
CA ILE A 223 -35.09 -18.30 -31.15
C ILE A 223 -35.45 -17.30 -32.26
N PRO A 224 -35.43 -17.71 -33.55
CA PRO A 224 -35.83 -16.83 -34.65
C PRO A 224 -37.29 -16.44 -34.42
N LYS A 225 -37.53 -15.13 -34.32
CA LYS A 225 -38.90 -14.62 -34.28
C LYS A 225 -39.59 -14.98 -35.61
N THR A 226 -40.52 -15.91 -35.58
CA THR A 226 -41.39 -16.25 -36.71
C THR A 226 -42.13 -15.00 -37.12
N SER A 227 -41.81 -14.47 -38.28
CA SER A 227 -42.56 -13.35 -38.90
C SER A 227 -43.91 -13.84 -39.31
N THR A 228 -44.93 -13.53 -38.50
CA THR A 228 -46.33 -13.69 -38.91
C THR A 228 -46.64 -12.61 -39.94
N ARG A 229 -46.72 -13.05 -41.18
CA ARG A 229 -47.17 -12.27 -42.33
C ARG A 229 -48.68 -12.10 -42.20
N GLY A 230 -49.15 -10.87 -42.04
CA GLY A 230 -50.61 -10.61 -42.08
C GLY A 230 -50.94 -9.14 -41.93
N GLY A 231 -51.47 -8.53 -42.95
CA GLY A 231 -52.33 -7.34 -42.86
C GLY A 231 -51.78 -6.05 -43.43
N SER A 232 -51.94 -5.91 -44.71
CA SER A 232 -52.00 -4.66 -45.47
C SER A 232 -53.04 -3.68 -44.89
N PHE A 233 -52.61 -2.48 -44.47
CA PHE A 233 -53.46 -1.30 -44.41
C PHE A 233 -52.73 -0.08 -44.96
N ALA A 234 -53.41 0.54 -45.93
CA ALA A 234 -52.92 1.65 -46.68
C ALA A 234 -52.91 2.99 -45.94
N SER A 235 -51.87 3.77 -46.30
CA SER A 235 -51.94 5.22 -46.54
C SER A 235 -52.40 6.17 -45.43
N ARG A 236 -51.54 7.01 -44.97
CA ARG A 236 -51.70 8.48 -45.03
C ARG A 236 -50.37 9.21 -44.96
N ARG A 237 -50.10 9.94 -46.05
CA ARG A 237 -49.04 10.94 -46.11
C ARG A 237 -49.35 12.09 -45.16
N THR A 238 -48.48 12.54 -44.32
CA THR A 238 -48.39 13.94 -43.89
C THR A 238 -46.91 14.36 -43.83
N ASN A 239 -46.71 15.45 -44.48
CA ASN A 239 -45.62 16.35 -44.71
C ASN A 239 -44.52 16.45 -43.63
N GLY A 240 -43.36 16.48 -44.14
CA GLY A 240 -42.08 16.95 -43.79
C GLY A 240 -41.87 18.01 -42.69
N GLN A 241 -40.92 17.71 -41.86
CA GLN A 241 -40.01 18.72 -41.31
C GLN A 241 -38.64 18.09 -41.15
N ARG A 242 -37.73 18.55 -42.01
CA ARG A 242 -36.30 18.28 -41.88
C ARG A 242 -35.82 19.04 -40.66
N VAL A 243 -35.38 18.31 -39.61
CA VAL A 243 -34.61 18.91 -38.52
C VAL A 243 -33.17 18.99 -39.00
N ALA A 244 -32.67 20.22 -39.10
CA ALA A 244 -31.31 20.52 -39.48
C ALA A 244 -30.32 19.93 -38.41
N SER A 245 -29.35 19.15 -38.89
CA SER A 245 -28.21 18.69 -38.13
C SER A 245 -27.37 19.90 -37.70
N ALA A 246 -27.34 20.19 -36.42
CA ALA A 246 -26.43 21.18 -35.86
C ALA A 246 -24.99 20.65 -35.96
N GLY A 247 -24.18 21.35 -36.74
CA GLY A 247 -22.75 21.09 -36.87
C GLY A 247 -21.96 21.36 -35.58
N PRO A 248 -20.71 20.90 -35.49
CA PRO A 248 -19.92 21.05 -34.28
C PRO A 248 -19.65 22.51 -33.95
N ILE A 249 -19.84 22.86 -32.67
CA ILE A 249 -19.57 24.18 -32.13
C ILE A 249 -18.07 24.44 -32.13
N PRO A 250 -17.55 25.50 -32.74
CA PRO A 250 -16.11 25.80 -32.70
C PRO A 250 -15.70 26.29 -31.31
N LEU A 251 -14.67 25.63 -30.74
CA LEU A 251 -14.03 26.03 -29.50
C LEU A 251 -13.23 27.32 -29.73
N GLN A 252 -13.56 28.37 -29.00
CA GLN A 252 -12.74 29.58 -28.95
C GLN A 252 -11.44 29.31 -28.18
N VAL A 253 -10.31 29.46 -28.86
CA VAL A 253 -8.98 29.42 -28.25
C VAL A 253 -8.72 30.80 -27.63
N ILE A 254 -8.65 30.86 -26.30
CA ILE A 254 -8.24 32.08 -25.58
C ILE A 254 -6.71 32.11 -25.56
N PRO A 255 -6.06 33.12 -26.13
CA PRO A 255 -4.60 33.23 -26.09
C PRO A 255 -4.10 33.53 -24.68
N TYR A 256 -3.14 32.72 -24.22
CA TYR A 256 -2.44 32.92 -22.94
C TYR A 256 -1.53 34.18 -23.06
N SER A 257 -1.87 35.23 -22.35
CA SER A 257 -1.04 36.40 -22.20
C SER A 257 -0.09 36.24 -21.02
N SER A 258 1.20 36.00 -21.30
CA SER A 258 2.26 36.07 -20.30
C SER A 258 2.55 37.54 -19.99
N ARG A 259 2.15 38.00 -18.81
CA ARG A 259 2.70 39.26 -18.25
C ARG A 259 4.03 38.94 -17.56
N ARG A 260 5.02 39.71 -17.96
CA ARG A 260 6.34 39.80 -17.31
C ARG A 260 6.20 40.43 -15.92
#